data_dda586a247dd21583ffb4adc1eb32625
#
_entry.id   dda586a247dd21583ffb4adc1eb32625
#
_cell.length_a   1.000
_cell.length_b   1.000
_cell.length_c   1.000
_cell.angle_alpha   90.00
_cell.angle_beta   90.00
_cell.angle_gamma   90.00
#
_symmetry.space_group_name_H-M   'P 1'
#
loop_
_entity.id
_entity.type
_entity.pdbx_description
1 polymer ?
#
loop_
_entity_poly.entity_id
_entity_poly.type
_entity_poly.pdbx_seq_one_letter_code
_entity_poly.pdbx_strand_id
1 'polypeptide(L)'
;MRTLAGRLLLVSFLSIPIGAIAQQPSGQAPAAAPAGEADPGVRPVRLIDRDEIRVSRVELQPGAVRRVHAHDDVEYHVWAPVSGSLEITIGNEPPKAAAPGQAFFMKKGTPHGFRNTGTTPAAVFEIFVKESTTSASVIREEDVEQLLASLAAAGDTGR
;
A
#
# COMPACT_ATOMS: atom_id res chain seq x y z
N MET A 1 43.83 -27.47 -71.33
CA MET A 1 42.62 -26.65 -71.35
C MET A 1 41.67 -27.21 -70.29
N ARG A 2 41.53 -26.56 -69.12
CA ARG A 2 40.63 -26.97 -68.05
C ARG A 2 39.71 -25.82 -67.81
N THR A 3 38.42 -25.96 -68.10
CA THR A 3 37.34 -25.00 -67.89
C THR A 3 36.90 -25.09 -66.45
N LEU A 4 37.04 -24.01 -65.72
CA LEU A 4 36.44 -23.82 -64.40
C LEU A 4 34.95 -23.37 -64.56
N ALA A 5 34.06 -24.22 -64.10
CA ALA A 5 32.65 -23.87 -63.97
C ALA A 5 32.42 -23.18 -62.64
N GLY A 6 32.15 -21.88 -62.66
CA GLY A 6 31.77 -21.10 -61.48
C GLY A 6 30.33 -21.45 -61.01
N ARG A 7 30.20 -21.92 -59.79
CA ARG A 7 28.90 -22.09 -59.13
C ARG A 7 28.45 -20.74 -58.51
N LEU A 8 27.39 -20.18 -59.03
CA LEU A 8 26.71 -19.00 -58.49
C LEU A 8 25.84 -19.47 -57.31
N LEU A 9 26.20 -19.05 -56.08
CA LEU A 9 25.40 -19.25 -54.89
C LEU A 9 24.36 -18.15 -54.82
N LEU A 10 23.10 -18.53 -55.00
CA LEU A 10 21.95 -17.63 -54.78
C LEU A 10 21.66 -17.57 -53.28
N VAL A 11 21.98 -16.45 -52.65
CA VAL A 11 21.61 -16.18 -51.24
C VAL A 11 20.20 -15.61 -51.25
N SER A 12 19.23 -16.42 -50.86
CA SER A 12 17.85 -15.96 -50.62
C SER A 12 17.77 -15.22 -49.28
N PHE A 13 17.57 -13.93 -49.33
CA PHE A 13 17.23 -13.15 -48.15
C PHE A 13 15.77 -13.44 -47.72
N LEU A 14 15.63 -14.13 -46.61
CA LEU A 14 14.35 -14.36 -45.98
C LEU A 14 13.96 -13.04 -45.25
N SER A 15 13.04 -12.28 -45.80
CA SER A 15 12.48 -11.08 -45.16
C SER A 15 11.58 -11.52 -44.01
N ILE A 16 12.05 -11.31 -42.79
CA ILE A 16 11.22 -11.47 -41.56
C ILE A 16 10.33 -10.23 -41.45
N PRO A 17 9.00 -10.38 -41.42
CA PRO A 17 8.13 -9.23 -41.15
C PRO A 17 8.37 -8.75 -39.74
N ILE A 18 8.72 -7.46 -39.56
CA ILE A 18 8.75 -6.79 -38.28
C ILE A 18 7.31 -6.76 -37.80
N GLY A 19 6.97 -7.61 -36.83
CA GLY A 19 5.69 -7.62 -36.19
C GLY A 19 5.47 -6.28 -35.51
N ALA A 20 4.36 -5.64 -35.80
CA ALA A 20 3.90 -4.42 -35.14
C ALA A 20 3.84 -4.70 -33.64
N ILE A 21 4.68 -4.02 -32.87
CA ILE A 21 4.57 -3.97 -31.41
C ILE A 21 3.27 -3.23 -31.12
N ALA A 22 2.22 -3.97 -30.76
CA ALA A 22 1.00 -3.36 -30.24
C ALA A 22 1.39 -2.58 -28.99
N GLN A 23 1.30 -1.25 -29.07
CA GLN A 23 1.38 -0.39 -27.91
C GLN A 23 0.25 -0.78 -26.98
N GLN A 24 0.61 -1.36 -25.82
CA GLN A 24 -0.34 -1.54 -24.73
C GLN A 24 -0.84 -0.15 -24.33
N PRO A 25 -2.17 0.04 -24.17
CA PRO A 25 -2.68 1.30 -23.69
C PRO A 25 -2.05 1.57 -22.32
N SER A 26 -1.45 2.75 -22.19
CA SER A 26 -0.91 3.28 -20.93
C SER A 26 -1.98 3.12 -19.84
N GLY A 27 -1.69 2.31 -18.82
CA GLY A 27 -2.62 1.92 -17.79
C GLY A 27 -3.22 3.13 -17.11
N GLN A 28 -4.48 3.34 -17.37
CA GLN A 28 -5.32 4.23 -16.60
C GLN A 28 -5.42 3.61 -15.20
N ALA A 29 -5.06 4.35 -14.16
CA ALA A 29 -5.19 3.89 -12.79
C ALA A 29 -6.63 3.36 -12.59
N PRO A 30 -6.81 2.19 -11.97
CA PRO A 30 -8.14 1.64 -11.75
C PRO A 30 -8.97 2.65 -10.96
N ALA A 31 -10.16 2.96 -11.47
CA ALA A 31 -11.09 3.84 -10.78
C ALA A 31 -11.39 3.27 -9.38
N ALA A 32 -11.39 4.13 -8.36
CA ALA A 32 -11.74 3.74 -7.00
C ALA A 32 -13.14 3.11 -6.99
N ALA A 33 -13.28 1.94 -6.36
CA ALA A 33 -14.56 1.29 -6.21
C ALA A 33 -15.48 2.10 -5.28
N PRO A 34 -16.81 2.13 -5.51
CA PRO A 34 -17.73 2.81 -4.62
C PRO A 34 -17.63 2.24 -3.19
N ALA A 35 -17.65 3.13 -2.21
CA ALA A 35 -17.64 2.75 -0.79
C ALA A 35 -18.89 1.92 -0.48
N GLY A 36 -18.70 0.68 0.02
CA GLY A 36 -19.80 -0.15 0.51
C GLY A 36 -19.87 -1.59 -0.03
N GLU A 37 -19.21 -1.91 -1.13
CA GLU A 37 -19.20 -3.28 -1.64
C GLU A 37 -18.05 -4.08 -1.04
N ALA A 38 -18.39 -5.19 -0.37
CA ALA A 38 -17.40 -6.08 0.25
C ALA A 38 -16.48 -6.71 -0.82
N ASP A 39 -15.17 -6.67 -0.59
CA ASP A 39 -14.19 -7.34 -1.45
C ASP A 39 -14.19 -8.85 -1.10
N PRO A 40 -14.42 -9.75 -2.06
CA PRO A 40 -14.42 -11.19 -1.79
C PRO A 40 -13.09 -11.67 -1.19
N GLY A 41 -13.18 -12.44 -0.09
CA GLY A 41 -11.98 -12.96 0.59
C GLY A 41 -11.21 -11.94 1.43
N VAL A 42 -11.69 -10.71 1.54
CA VAL A 42 -11.14 -9.66 2.40
C VAL A 42 -12.03 -9.49 3.62
N ARG A 43 -11.46 -9.62 4.82
CA ARG A 43 -12.18 -9.52 6.09
C ARG A 43 -11.53 -8.51 7.04
N PRO A 44 -12.04 -7.28 7.13
CA PRO A 44 -11.59 -6.34 8.15
C PRO A 44 -12.17 -6.71 9.52
N VAL A 45 -11.33 -6.70 10.53
CA VAL A 45 -11.69 -6.88 11.96
C VAL A 45 -11.23 -5.64 12.70
N ARG A 46 -12.17 -4.90 13.26
CA ARG A 46 -11.87 -3.70 14.04
C ARG A 46 -11.34 -4.09 15.42
N LEU A 47 -10.16 -3.60 15.76
CA LEU A 47 -9.50 -3.87 17.03
C LEU A 47 -9.60 -2.69 18.01
N ILE A 48 -9.43 -1.46 17.49
CA ILE A 48 -9.50 -0.21 18.22
C ILE A 48 -10.37 0.76 17.43
N ASP A 49 -11.27 1.46 18.12
CA ASP A 49 -12.02 2.57 17.55
C ASP A 49 -12.19 3.64 18.63
N ARG A 50 -11.43 4.70 18.51
CA ARG A 50 -11.42 5.88 19.39
C ARG A 50 -11.62 7.12 18.54
N ASP A 51 -11.81 8.25 19.19
CA ASP A 51 -12.02 9.50 18.48
C ASP A 51 -10.79 9.88 17.63
N GLU A 52 -9.58 9.56 18.12
CA GLU A 52 -8.31 9.94 17.50
C GLU A 52 -7.78 8.89 16.53
N ILE A 53 -8.13 7.60 16.75
CA ILE A 53 -7.49 6.48 16.06
C ILE A 53 -8.45 5.32 15.84
N ARG A 54 -8.36 4.70 14.68
CA ARG A 54 -8.98 3.42 14.38
C ARG A 54 -7.90 2.43 13.94
N VAL A 55 -7.90 1.24 14.53
CA VAL A 55 -7.01 0.15 14.12
C VAL A 55 -7.87 -1.04 13.70
N SER A 56 -7.61 -1.55 12.51
CA SER A 56 -8.22 -2.76 11.99
C SER A 56 -7.14 -3.75 11.59
N ARG A 57 -7.40 -5.03 11.81
CA ARG A 57 -6.68 -6.11 11.18
C ARG A 57 -7.48 -6.56 9.97
N VAL A 58 -6.89 -6.51 8.78
CA VAL A 58 -7.51 -6.99 7.56
C VAL A 58 -6.87 -8.31 7.17
N GLU A 59 -7.69 -9.34 7.05
CA GLU A 59 -7.29 -10.68 6.62
C GLU A 59 -7.68 -10.88 5.16
N LEU A 60 -6.77 -11.47 4.37
CA LEU A 60 -6.97 -11.73 2.95
C LEU A 60 -6.74 -13.20 2.66
N GLN A 61 -7.72 -13.86 2.07
CA GLN A 61 -7.55 -15.19 1.52
C GLN A 61 -6.55 -15.17 0.34
N PRO A 62 -5.95 -16.31 -0.04
CA PRO A 62 -5.09 -16.39 -1.22
C PRO A 62 -5.77 -15.81 -2.46
N GLY A 63 -5.09 -14.90 -3.16
CA GLY A 63 -5.61 -14.21 -4.34
C GLY A 63 -6.63 -13.10 -4.08
N ALA A 64 -7.08 -12.90 -2.84
CA ALA A 64 -8.03 -11.84 -2.52
C ALA A 64 -7.44 -10.44 -2.78
N VAL A 65 -8.29 -9.54 -3.24
CA VAL A 65 -7.94 -8.17 -3.62
C VAL A 65 -8.77 -7.18 -2.81
N ARG A 66 -8.11 -6.35 -2.03
CA ARG A 66 -8.67 -5.10 -1.53
C ARG A 66 -8.59 -4.07 -2.64
N ARG A 67 -9.73 -3.76 -3.25
CA ARG A 67 -9.80 -2.83 -4.39
C ARG A 67 -9.24 -1.46 -4.01
N VAL A 68 -8.75 -0.73 -5.02
CA VAL A 68 -8.28 0.64 -4.82
C VAL A 68 -9.43 1.52 -4.32
N HIS A 69 -9.19 2.19 -3.22
CA HIS A 69 -10.11 3.12 -2.58
C HIS A 69 -9.31 4.24 -1.89
N ALA A 70 -9.99 5.23 -1.35
CA ALA A 70 -9.40 6.33 -0.60
C ALA A 70 -10.24 6.62 0.65
N HIS A 71 -9.62 7.26 1.65
CA HIS A 71 -10.28 7.71 2.86
C HIS A 71 -10.18 9.23 2.97
N ASP A 72 -11.34 9.89 3.09
CA ASP A 72 -11.45 11.34 3.29
C ASP A 72 -11.77 11.71 4.74
N ASP A 73 -12.04 10.71 5.58
CA ASP A 73 -12.41 10.81 7.00
C ASP A 73 -11.23 10.66 7.97
N VAL A 74 -10.00 10.57 7.44
CA VAL A 74 -8.77 10.39 8.22
C VAL A 74 -7.68 11.34 7.75
N GLU A 75 -6.83 11.76 8.64
CA GLU A 75 -5.68 12.61 8.32
C GLU A 75 -4.52 11.78 7.74
N TYR A 76 -4.26 10.64 8.36
CA TYR A 76 -3.21 9.70 7.94
C TYR A 76 -3.70 8.26 8.00
N HIS A 77 -3.11 7.44 7.13
CA HIS A 77 -3.33 6.01 7.10
C HIS A 77 -1.97 5.29 7.03
N VAL A 78 -1.76 4.34 7.91
CA VAL A 78 -0.55 3.51 7.92
C VAL A 78 -0.95 2.05 7.72
N TRP A 79 -0.24 1.38 6.83
CA TRP A 79 -0.29 -0.07 6.68
C TRP A 79 0.94 -0.73 7.26
N ALA A 80 0.73 -1.80 8.00
CA ALA A 80 1.79 -2.66 8.49
C ALA A 80 1.46 -4.12 8.16
N PRO A 81 2.09 -4.74 7.14
CA PRO A 81 1.98 -6.16 6.87
C PRO A 81 2.36 -6.99 8.10
N VAL A 82 1.51 -7.97 8.44
CA VAL A 82 1.67 -8.84 9.61
C VAL A 82 2.09 -10.25 9.21
N SER A 83 1.51 -10.76 8.13
CA SER A 83 1.80 -12.11 7.64
C SER A 83 1.48 -12.24 6.14
N GLY A 84 2.07 -13.26 5.51
CA GLY A 84 1.86 -13.59 4.11
C GLY A 84 2.64 -12.72 3.14
N SER A 85 2.33 -12.86 1.86
CA SER A 85 2.93 -12.09 0.76
C SER A 85 1.89 -11.17 0.16
N LEU A 86 2.14 -9.89 0.21
CA LEU A 86 1.23 -8.86 -0.29
C LEU A 86 1.87 -8.08 -1.43
N GLU A 87 1.04 -7.56 -2.31
CA GLU A 87 1.38 -6.50 -3.25
C GLU A 87 0.48 -5.32 -2.97
N ILE A 88 1.06 -4.14 -2.88
CA ILE A 88 0.34 -2.90 -2.57
C ILE A 88 0.43 -1.91 -3.72
N THR A 89 -0.62 -1.12 -3.88
CA THR A 89 -0.70 0.01 -4.79
C THR A 89 -0.96 1.27 -3.96
N ILE A 90 -0.17 2.33 -4.15
CA ILE A 90 -0.32 3.62 -3.47
C ILE A 90 -0.24 4.73 -4.50
N GLY A 91 -1.27 5.56 -4.60
CA GLY A 91 -1.36 6.63 -5.59
C GLY A 91 -1.29 6.09 -7.01
N ASN A 92 -0.42 6.71 -7.80
CA ASN A 92 -0.15 6.34 -9.20
C ASN A 92 1.15 5.52 -9.35
N GLU A 93 1.74 5.07 -8.24
CA GLU A 93 2.96 4.28 -8.30
C GLU A 93 2.70 2.86 -8.77
N PRO A 94 3.68 2.22 -9.44
CA PRO A 94 3.59 0.80 -9.75
C PRO A 94 3.38 -0.04 -8.48
N PRO A 95 2.62 -1.15 -8.56
CA PRO A 95 2.46 -2.04 -7.44
C PRO A 95 3.81 -2.52 -6.88
N LYS A 96 3.91 -2.60 -5.55
CA LYS A 96 5.13 -2.99 -4.83
C LYS A 96 4.87 -4.21 -3.96
N ALA A 97 5.84 -5.12 -3.90
CA ALA A 97 5.81 -6.20 -2.93
C ALA A 97 5.89 -5.64 -1.51
N ALA A 98 5.11 -6.19 -0.60
CA ALA A 98 5.06 -5.82 0.79
C ALA A 98 5.15 -7.07 1.68
N ALA A 99 6.04 -7.01 2.68
CA ALA A 99 6.33 -8.10 3.58
C ALA A 99 6.20 -7.68 5.04
N PRO A 100 6.02 -8.63 5.97
CA PRO A 100 6.04 -8.36 7.40
C PRO A 100 7.29 -7.58 7.83
N GLY A 101 7.11 -6.62 8.74
CA GLY A 101 8.17 -5.72 9.22
C GLY A 101 8.32 -4.42 8.42
N GLN A 102 7.60 -4.26 7.33
CA GLN A 102 7.49 -3.00 6.60
C GLN A 102 6.30 -2.17 7.09
N ALA A 103 6.35 -0.86 6.83
CA ALA A 103 5.22 0.04 7.03
C ALA A 103 5.10 1.01 5.85
N PHE A 104 3.86 1.38 5.52
CA PHE A 104 3.54 2.26 4.40
C PHE A 104 2.62 3.37 4.90
N PHE A 105 2.99 4.60 4.58
CA PHE A 105 2.30 5.79 5.03
C PHE A 105 1.54 6.45 3.88
N MET A 106 0.30 6.84 4.15
CA MET A 106 -0.57 7.52 3.20
C MET A 106 -1.24 8.71 3.88
N LYS A 107 -1.36 9.81 3.15
CA LYS A 107 -2.15 10.98 3.57
C LYS A 107 -3.61 10.77 3.21
N LYS A 108 -4.47 11.57 3.82
CA LYS A 108 -5.88 11.75 3.44
C LYS A 108 -6.05 11.75 1.92
N GLY A 109 -7.06 11.05 1.43
CA GLY A 109 -7.42 11.03 0.00
C GLY A 109 -6.45 10.27 -0.91
N THR A 110 -5.35 9.69 -0.39
CA THR A 110 -4.44 8.90 -1.24
C THR A 110 -5.11 7.61 -1.69
N PRO A 111 -5.31 7.37 -3.01
CA PRO A 111 -5.83 6.10 -3.51
C PRO A 111 -4.88 4.96 -3.18
N HIS A 112 -5.41 3.84 -2.71
CA HIS A 112 -4.60 2.69 -2.32
C HIS A 112 -5.39 1.40 -2.34
N GLY A 113 -4.69 0.29 -2.53
CA GLY A 113 -5.24 -1.06 -2.54
C GLY A 113 -4.14 -2.08 -2.33
N PHE A 114 -4.51 -3.34 -2.06
CA PHE A 114 -3.55 -4.42 -1.91
C PHE A 114 -4.15 -5.77 -2.26
N ARG A 115 -3.31 -6.72 -2.58
CA ARG A 115 -3.71 -8.09 -2.86
C ARG A 115 -2.81 -9.10 -2.18
N ASN A 116 -3.36 -10.25 -1.83
CA ASN A 116 -2.57 -11.39 -1.38
C ASN A 116 -2.03 -12.14 -2.61
N THR A 117 -0.71 -12.12 -2.81
CA THR A 117 -0.02 -12.80 -3.91
C THR A 117 0.50 -14.18 -3.51
N GLY A 118 0.35 -14.55 -2.24
CA GLY A 118 0.77 -15.85 -1.71
C GLY A 118 -0.32 -16.92 -1.84
N THR A 119 0.05 -18.14 -1.42
CA THR A 119 -0.83 -19.31 -1.40
C THR A 119 -1.45 -19.58 -0.02
N THR A 120 -1.13 -18.77 0.97
CA THR A 120 -1.67 -18.81 2.34
C THR A 120 -2.37 -17.51 2.68
N PRO A 121 -3.27 -17.48 3.68
CA PRO A 121 -3.87 -16.24 4.15
C PRO A 121 -2.80 -15.21 4.57
N ALA A 122 -3.04 -13.97 4.24
CA ALA A 122 -2.21 -12.82 4.62
C ALA A 122 -2.98 -11.90 5.56
N ALA A 123 -2.26 -11.06 6.31
CA ALA A 123 -2.85 -10.06 7.17
C ALA A 123 -2.05 -8.75 7.16
N VAL A 124 -2.77 -7.64 7.30
CA VAL A 124 -2.21 -6.30 7.44
C VAL A 124 -2.93 -5.55 8.56
N PHE A 125 -2.22 -4.75 9.34
CA PHE A 125 -2.85 -3.72 10.15
C PHE A 125 -3.09 -2.47 9.32
N GLU A 126 -4.33 -1.96 9.38
CA GLU A 126 -4.70 -0.63 8.93
C GLU A 126 -4.85 0.26 10.15
N ILE A 127 -4.05 1.30 10.24
CA ILE A 127 -4.04 2.26 11.33
C ILE A 127 -4.45 3.61 10.76
N PHE A 128 -5.58 4.12 11.19
CA PHE A 128 -6.15 5.38 10.74
C PHE A 128 -6.04 6.41 11.85
N VAL A 129 -5.30 7.47 11.62
CA VAL A 129 -5.32 8.67 12.46
C VAL A 129 -6.46 9.54 11.95
N LYS A 130 -7.50 9.70 12.77
CA LYS A 130 -8.69 10.48 12.41
C LYS A 130 -8.40 11.97 12.49
N GLU A 131 -9.12 12.76 11.70
CA GLU A 131 -9.11 14.21 11.91
C GLU A 131 -9.63 14.52 13.31
N SER A 132 -8.80 15.16 14.12
CA SER A 132 -9.23 15.59 15.45
C SER A 132 -10.29 16.68 15.30
N THR A 133 -11.54 16.36 15.65
CA THR A 133 -12.60 17.37 15.77
C THR A 133 -12.40 18.22 17.02
N THR A 134 -11.61 17.77 17.96
CA THR A 134 -11.11 18.56 19.07
C THR A 134 -9.87 19.28 18.56
N SER A 135 -9.89 20.61 18.55
CA SER A 135 -8.67 21.40 18.40
C SER A 135 -7.62 20.71 19.26
N ALA A 136 -6.53 20.25 18.62
CA ALA A 136 -5.43 19.68 19.36
C ALA A 136 -5.23 20.62 20.54
N SER A 137 -5.45 20.12 21.75
CA SER A 137 -5.01 20.83 22.93
C SER A 137 -3.51 20.90 22.71
N VAL A 138 -3.09 22.02 22.18
CA VAL A 138 -1.68 22.36 22.06
C VAL A 138 -1.20 22.13 23.47
N ILE A 139 -0.37 21.11 23.67
CA ILE A 139 0.32 20.93 24.96
C ILE A 139 1.07 22.24 25.10
N ARG A 140 0.53 23.13 25.90
CA ARG A 140 1.12 24.45 26.12
C ARG A 140 2.38 24.23 26.91
N GLU A 141 3.35 25.05 26.66
CA GLU A 141 4.64 24.99 27.38
C GLU A 141 4.40 24.99 28.92
N GLU A 142 3.39 25.73 29.38
CA GLU A 142 2.92 25.75 30.76
C GLU A 142 2.40 24.39 31.27
N ASP A 143 1.77 23.56 30.41
CA ASP A 143 1.29 22.22 30.79
C ASP A 143 2.47 21.26 30.98
N VAL A 144 3.53 21.40 30.15
CA VAL A 144 4.77 20.63 30.26
C VAL A 144 5.54 21.02 31.51
N GLU A 145 5.65 22.32 31.81
CA GLU A 145 6.31 22.82 33.02
C GLU A 145 5.58 22.36 34.28
N GLN A 146 4.24 22.38 34.26
CA GLN A 146 3.43 21.91 35.40
C GLN A 146 3.59 20.40 35.62
N LEU A 147 3.67 19.61 34.54
CA LEU A 147 3.95 18.17 34.62
C LEU A 147 5.34 17.90 35.19
N LEU A 148 6.37 18.61 34.70
CA LEU A 148 7.73 18.48 35.20
C LEU A 148 7.86 18.89 36.68
N ALA A 149 7.20 19.95 37.10
CA ALA A 149 7.15 20.38 38.51
C ALA A 149 6.47 19.32 39.39
N SER A 150 5.40 18.71 38.93
CA SER A 150 4.70 17.62 39.63
C SER A 150 5.56 16.38 39.81
N LEU A 151 6.34 16.01 38.77
CA LEU A 151 7.28 14.88 38.83
C LEU A 151 8.45 15.14 39.78
N ALA A 152 8.97 16.38 39.80
CA ALA A 152 10.04 16.79 40.71
C ALA A 152 9.58 16.73 42.18
N ALA A 153 8.36 17.20 42.45
CA ALA A 153 7.77 17.16 43.82
C ALA A 153 7.54 15.71 44.28
N ALA A 154 7.11 14.82 43.41
CA ALA A 154 6.91 13.40 43.72
C ALA A 154 8.21 12.64 44.01
N GLY A 155 9.35 13.09 43.43
CA GLY A 155 10.66 12.48 43.65
C GLY A 155 11.32 12.86 45.00
N ASP A 156 10.88 13.92 45.67
CA ASP A 156 11.48 14.40 46.93
C ASP A 156 10.83 13.78 48.20
N THR A 157 9.76 13.02 48.06
CA THR A 157 9.06 12.36 49.18
C THR A 157 9.63 11.00 49.58
N GLY A 158 10.79 10.61 49.04
CA GLY A 158 11.41 9.28 49.18
C GLY A 158 12.75 9.25 49.98
N ARG A 159 13.03 10.25 50.86
CA ARG A 159 14.18 10.18 51.79
C ARG A 159 13.74 10.18 53.21
#